data_d6da47524e85559f14b0b0c2bf9f65c1
#
_entry.id   d6da47524e85559f14b0b0c2bf9f65c1
#
_cell.length_a   1.000
_cell.length_b   1.000
_cell.length_c   1.000
_cell.angle_alpha   90.00
_cell.angle_beta   90.00
_cell.angle_gamma   90.00
#
_symmetry.space_group_name_H-M   'P 1'
#
loop_
_entity.id
_entity.type
_entity.pdbx_description
1 polymer ?
#
loop_
_entity_poly.entity_id
_entity_poly.type
_entity_poly.pdbx_seq_one_letter_code
_entity_poly.pdbx_strand_id
1 'polypeptide(L)'
;MAVQAQKLADRLDEERARHRERTARSRSLFQRADHLFGRVPMTWMNKWSGGYPLYLATAHGNRVTDVDGNEYVDFALGDTGAMAGHSPAATVAAVQERIGVEGGITTMMPTADAEWVAADLTRRFGMPLWSFSLTATDANR
;
A
#
# COMPACT_ATOMS: atom_id res chain seq x y z
N MET A 1 -8.64 -36.11 -19.16
CA MET A 1 -8.40 -34.63 -19.21
C MET A 1 -9.69 -33.80 -19.08
N ALA A 2 -10.77 -34.12 -19.80
CA ALA A 2 -12.03 -33.35 -19.75
C ALA A 2 -12.67 -33.28 -18.34
N VAL A 3 -12.69 -34.37 -17.56
CA VAL A 3 -13.26 -34.41 -16.19
C VAL A 3 -12.48 -33.51 -15.20
N GLN A 4 -11.16 -33.37 -15.38
CA GLN A 4 -10.37 -32.48 -14.53
C GLN A 4 -10.60 -31.00 -14.86
N ALA A 5 -10.77 -30.67 -16.15
CA ALA A 5 -11.08 -29.31 -16.59
C ALA A 5 -12.44 -28.83 -16.05
N GLN A 6 -13.47 -29.69 -16.09
CA GLN A 6 -14.78 -29.37 -15.53
C GLN A 6 -14.71 -29.14 -14.01
N LYS A 7 -14.06 -30.04 -13.27
CA LYS A 7 -13.86 -29.89 -11.85
C LYS A 7 -13.16 -28.55 -11.48
N LEU A 8 -12.15 -28.16 -12.28
CA LEU A 8 -11.44 -26.90 -12.06
C LEU A 8 -12.36 -25.69 -12.32
N ALA A 9 -13.17 -25.75 -13.39
CA ALA A 9 -14.14 -24.69 -13.68
C ALA A 9 -15.16 -24.54 -12.55
N ASP A 10 -15.75 -25.64 -12.10
CA ASP A 10 -16.73 -25.65 -11.02
C ASP A 10 -16.14 -25.03 -9.72
N ARG A 11 -14.90 -25.42 -9.36
CA ARG A 11 -14.20 -24.86 -8.19
C ARG A 11 -13.89 -23.37 -8.35
N LEU A 12 -13.50 -22.94 -9.55
CA LEU A 12 -13.25 -21.53 -9.84
C LEU A 12 -14.52 -20.70 -9.66
N ASP A 13 -15.66 -21.20 -10.11
CA ASP A 13 -16.93 -20.51 -9.97
C ASP A 13 -17.42 -20.47 -8.51
N GLU A 14 -17.20 -21.53 -7.73
CA GLU A 14 -17.44 -21.56 -6.28
C GLU A 14 -16.57 -20.50 -5.57
N GLU A 15 -15.27 -20.43 -5.86
CA GLU A 15 -14.36 -19.45 -5.23
C GLU A 15 -14.70 -18.02 -5.62
N ARG A 16 -15.07 -17.79 -6.88
CA ARG A 16 -15.55 -16.47 -7.32
C ARG A 16 -16.85 -16.06 -6.63
N ALA A 17 -17.78 -17.00 -6.42
CA ALA A 17 -19.01 -16.74 -5.69
C ALA A 17 -18.71 -16.35 -4.23
N ARG A 18 -17.87 -17.13 -3.55
CA ARG A 18 -17.39 -16.87 -2.18
C ARG A 18 -16.67 -15.51 -2.08
N HIS A 19 -15.79 -15.20 -3.03
CA HIS A 19 -15.10 -13.91 -3.07
C HIS A 19 -16.11 -12.76 -3.16
N ARG A 20 -17.09 -12.83 -4.09
CA ARG A 20 -18.11 -11.79 -4.24
C ARG A 20 -18.97 -11.60 -3.00
N GLU A 21 -19.29 -12.68 -2.29
CA GLU A 21 -20.06 -12.64 -1.05
C GLU A 21 -19.27 -11.96 0.09
N ARG A 22 -18.00 -12.35 0.25
CA ARG A 22 -17.14 -11.84 1.32
C ARG A 22 -16.66 -10.40 1.10
N THR A 23 -16.68 -9.88 -0.11
CA THR A 23 -16.11 -8.58 -0.50
C THR A 23 -17.13 -7.69 -1.22
N ALA A 24 -18.38 -7.73 -0.76
CA ALA A 24 -19.50 -7.02 -1.38
C ALA A 24 -19.33 -5.49 -1.36
N ARG A 25 -18.76 -4.92 -0.28
CA ARG A 25 -18.49 -3.48 -0.16
C ARG A 25 -17.34 -3.05 -1.06
N SER A 26 -16.25 -3.80 -1.14
CA SER A 26 -15.15 -3.56 -2.08
C SER A 26 -15.66 -3.53 -3.52
N ARG A 27 -16.48 -4.51 -3.90
CA ARG A 27 -17.14 -4.56 -5.22
C ARG A 27 -18.00 -3.31 -5.47
N SER A 28 -18.82 -2.91 -4.51
CA SER A 28 -19.68 -1.74 -4.62
C SER A 28 -18.89 -0.45 -4.79
N LEU A 29 -17.79 -0.28 -4.04
CA LEU A 29 -16.89 0.87 -4.16
C LEU A 29 -16.28 0.94 -5.56
N PHE A 30 -15.76 -0.17 -6.06
CA PHE A 30 -15.22 -0.25 -7.42
C PHE A 30 -16.26 0.11 -8.49
N GLN A 31 -17.48 -0.41 -8.36
CA GLN A 31 -18.55 -0.14 -9.32
C GLN A 31 -18.98 1.33 -9.37
N ARG A 32 -18.87 2.06 -8.25
CA ARG A 32 -19.22 3.47 -8.13
C ARG A 32 -18.07 4.45 -8.36
N ALA A 33 -16.88 3.95 -8.65
CA ALA A 33 -15.69 4.80 -8.85
C ALA A 33 -15.66 5.42 -10.26
N ASP A 34 -16.69 6.20 -10.61
CA ASP A 34 -16.90 6.75 -11.96
C ASP A 34 -15.98 7.92 -12.30
N HIS A 35 -15.34 8.55 -11.29
CA HIS A 35 -14.42 9.66 -11.49
C HIS A 35 -12.94 9.23 -11.59
N LEU A 36 -12.66 7.92 -11.52
CA LEU A 36 -11.31 7.39 -11.66
C LEU A 36 -11.14 6.69 -13.00
N PHE A 37 -10.05 6.97 -13.71
CA PHE A 37 -9.70 6.25 -14.92
C PHE A 37 -9.44 4.77 -14.60
N GLY A 38 -10.21 3.87 -15.22
CA GLY A 38 -10.17 2.44 -14.89
C GLY A 38 -10.75 2.08 -13.51
N ARG A 39 -11.47 3.01 -12.87
CA ARG A 39 -12.14 2.86 -11.56
C ARG A 39 -11.19 2.62 -10.39
N VAL A 40 -9.91 2.94 -10.55
CA VAL A 40 -8.85 2.78 -9.54
C VAL A 40 -7.89 3.97 -9.57
N PRO A 41 -7.20 4.31 -8.45
CA PRO A 41 -6.24 5.41 -8.42
C PRO A 41 -5.08 5.25 -9.41
N MET A 42 -4.60 4.03 -9.59
CA MET A 42 -3.56 3.68 -10.55
C MET A 42 -4.00 2.47 -11.38
N THR A 43 -3.86 2.54 -12.69
CA THR A 43 -4.47 1.59 -13.63
C THR A 43 -4.04 0.13 -13.43
N TRP A 44 -2.88 -0.15 -12.86
CA TRP A 44 -2.44 -1.50 -12.54
C TRP A 44 -3.27 -2.15 -11.41
N MET A 45 -3.93 -1.33 -10.56
CA MET A 45 -4.72 -1.82 -9.43
C MET A 45 -6.03 -2.53 -9.84
N ASN A 46 -6.46 -2.45 -11.09
CA ASN A 46 -7.66 -3.16 -11.57
C ASN A 46 -7.40 -4.56 -12.13
N LYS A 47 -6.15 -5.01 -12.15
CA LYS A 47 -5.73 -6.31 -12.70
C LYS A 47 -5.82 -7.45 -11.69
N TRP A 48 -6.90 -7.52 -10.92
CA TRP A 48 -7.11 -8.56 -9.93
C TRP A 48 -7.93 -9.71 -10.47
N SER A 49 -7.58 -10.95 -10.11
CA SER A 49 -8.25 -12.16 -10.57
C SER A 49 -9.73 -12.24 -10.15
N GLY A 50 -10.14 -11.52 -9.12
CA GLY A 50 -11.53 -11.40 -8.66
C GLY A 50 -12.40 -10.44 -9.48
N GLY A 51 -11.82 -9.70 -10.46
CA GLY A 51 -12.51 -8.73 -11.30
C GLY A 51 -12.61 -7.33 -10.70
N TYR A 52 -12.20 -7.11 -9.46
CA TYR A 52 -12.09 -5.83 -8.77
C TYR A 52 -11.08 -5.95 -7.61
N PRO A 53 -10.42 -4.84 -7.21
CA PRO A 53 -9.49 -4.85 -6.08
C PRO A 53 -10.23 -4.92 -4.74
N LEU A 54 -9.56 -5.42 -3.70
CA LEU A 54 -9.97 -5.19 -2.33
C LEU A 54 -9.72 -3.72 -1.97
N TYR A 55 -10.66 -3.12 -1.25
CA TYR A 55 -10.48 -1.80 -0.66
C TYR A 55 -10.10 -1.98 0.80
N LEU A 56 -8.90 -1.53 1.17
CA LEU A 56 -8.39 -1.67 2.53
C LEU A 56 -8.91 -0.53 3.41
N ALA A 57 -9.24 -0.84 4.67
CA ALA A 57 -9.71 0.11 5.66
C ALA A 57 -8.62 0.45 6.68
N THR A 58 -7.89 -0.55 7.18
CA THR A 58 -6.84 -0.38 8.20
C THR A 58 -5.68 -1.33 7.97
N ALA A 59 -4.51 -0.96 8.50
CA ALA A 59 -3.33 -1.81 8.47
C ALA A 59 -2.45 -1.56 9.71
N HIS A 60 -2.04 -2.65 10.39
CA HIS A 60 -1.14 -2.60 11.55
C HIS A 60 -0.21 -3.81 11.56
N GLY A 61 1.08 -3.59 11.79
CA GLY A 61 2.09 -4.64 11.79
C GLY A 61 2.08 -5.40 10.45
N ASN A 62 1.82 -6.69 10.48
CA ASN A 62 1.71 -7.54 9.29
C ASN A 62 0.24 -7.87 8.92
N ARG A 63 -0.72 -7.09 9.39
CA ARG A 63 -2.15 -7.32 9.15
C ARG A 63 -2.78 -6.15 8.42
N VAL A 64 -3.66 -6.47 7.48
CA VAL A 64 -4.52 -5.52 6.80
C VAL A 64 -5.96 -5.96 6.93
N THR A 65 -6.88 -5.01 7.05
CA THR A 65 -8.32 -5.28 7.11
C THR A 65 -8.99 -4.55 5.96
N ASP A 66 -9.84 -5.24 5.20
CA ASP A 66 -10.60 -4.62 4.12
C ASP A 66 -11.86 -3.91 4.64
N VAL A 67 -12.53 -3.19 3.75
CA VAL A 67 -13.77 -2.46 4.07
C VAL A 67 -14.96 -3.39 4.39
N ASP A 68 -14.83 -4.66 4.07
CA ASP A 68 -15.81 -5.70 4.38
C ASP A 68 -15.58 -6.33 5.75
N GLY A 69 -14.45 -5.99 6.42
CA GLY A 69 -14.07 -6.49 7.74
C GLY A 69 -13.26 -7.77 7.71
N ASN A 70 -12.82 -8.22 6.54
CA ASN A 70 -11.95 -9.38 6.45
C ASN A 70 -10.51 -9.00 6.79
N GLU A 71 -9.87 -9.77 7.66
CA GLU A 71 -8.46 -9.60 8.01
C GLU A 71 -7.57 -10.54 7.16
N TYR A 72 -6.44 -9.99 6.72
CA TYR A 72 -5.43 -10.71 5.94
C TYR A 72 -4.05 -10.53 6.54
N VAL A 73 -3.20 -11.55 6.40
CA VAL A 73 -1.76 -11.41 6.63
C VAL A 73 -1.14 -10.81 5.37
N ASP A 74 -0.48 -9.66 5.52
CA ASP A 74 0.17 -9.00 4.40
C ASP A 74 1.57 -9.58 4.18
N PHE A 75 1.76 -10.30 3.07
CA PHE A 75 3.05 -10.79 2.59
C PHE A 75 3.63 -9.92 1.45
N ALA A 76 2.87 -8.95 0.95
CA ALA A 76 3.32 -8.06 -0.11
C ALA A 76 4.10 -6.86 0.42
N LEU A 77 3.78 -6.39 1.64
CA LEU A 77 4.45 -5.30 2.34
C LEU A 77 4.55 -4.01 1.52
N GLY A 78 3.56 -3.79 0.63
CA GLY A 78 3.54 -2.62 -0.25
C GLY A 78 4.82 -2.48 -1.10
N ASP A 79 5.31 -3.58 -1.65
CA ASP A 79 6.57 -3.66 -2.43
C ASP A 79 7.79 -3.04 -1.71
N THR A 80 7.93 -3.18 -0.45
CA THR A 80 8.96 -2.61 0.45
C THR A 80 8.52 -1.42 1.30
N GLY A 81 7.43 -0.74 0.97
CA GLY A 81 6.94 0.41 1.75
C GLY A 81 6.59 0.10 3.19
N ALA A 82 6.20 -1.15 3.48
CA ALA A 82 5.83 -1.61 4.82
C ALA A 82 6.80 -2.68 5.37
N MET A 83 8.09 -2.63 5.03
CA MET A 83 9.09 -3.60 5.52
C MET A 83 9.21 -3.64 7.05
N ALA A 84 8.95 -2.53 7.73
CA ALA A 84 8.90 -2.44 9.19
C ALA A 84 7.50 -2.75 9.77
N GLY A 85 6.60 -3.25 8.94
CA GLY A 85 5.18 -3.38 9.24
C GLY A 85 4.39 -2.11 8.97
N HIS A 86 3.07 -2.25 8.91
CA HIS A 86 2.16 -1.10 8.80
C HIS A 86 2.09 -0.34 10.13
N SER A 87 2.07 0.98 10.06
CA SER A 87 1.93 1.88 11.21
C SER A 87 2.91 1.56 12.36
N PRO A 88 4.25 1.50 12.13
CA PRO A 88 5.20 1.25 13.21
C PRO A 88 5.09 2.33 14.28
N ALA A 89 4.99 1.95 15.54
CA ALA A 89 4.69 2.86 16.65
C ALA A 89 5.65 4.06 16.73
N ALA A 90 6.96 3.82 16.53
CA ALA A 90 7.96 4.89 16.55
C ALA A 90 7.76 5.89 15.40
N THR A 91 7.44 5.41 14.19
CA THR A 91 7.16 6.28 13.03
C THR A 91 5.88 7.09 13.26
N VAL A 92 4.82 6.44 13.75
CA VAL A 92 3.54 7.11 14.06
C VAL A 92 3.77 8.22 15.09
N ALA A 93 4.48 7.95 16.18
CA ALA A 93 4.78 8.93 17.22
C ALA A 93 5.58 10.12 16.65
N ALA A 94 6.63 9.86 15.87
CA ALA A 94 7.46 10.91 15.28
C ALA A 94 6.67 11.80 14.30
N VAL A 95 5.80 11.20 13.47
CA VAL A 95 4.96 11.95 12.52
C VAL A 95 3.92 12.80 13.27
N GLN A 96 3.29 12.25 14.31
CA GLN A 96 2.34 12.98 15.14
C GLN A 96 2.99 14.16 15.85
N GLU A 97 4.18 13.98 16.43
CA GLU A 97 4.97 15.03 17.06
C GLU A 97 5.32 16.12 16.05
N ARG A 98 5.90 15.73 14.91
CA ARG A 98 6.32 16.68 13.87
C ARG A 98 5.17 17.51 13.31
N ILE A 99 4.01 16.91 13.07
CA ILE A 99 2.86 17.61 12.48
C ILE A 99 2.05 18.33 13.56
N GLY A 100 1.80 17.67 14.68
CA GLY A 100 0.84 18.13 15.70
C GLY A 100 1.42 19.11 16.72
N VAL A 101 2.70 18.99 17.03
CA VAL A 101 3.36 19.79 18.08
C VAL A 101 4.34 20.80 17.48
N GLU A 102 5.28 20.34 16.64
CA GLU A 102 6.32 21.21 16.06
C GLU A 102 5.83 22.02 14.87
N GLY A 103 4.72 21.62 14.25
CA GLY A 103 4.20 22.19 13.00
C GLY A 103 4.85 21.62 11.75
N GLY A 104 4.03 21.07 10.84
CA GLY A 104 4.48 20.58 9.54
C GLY A 104 4.93 21.75 8.64
N ILE A 105 6.03 21.56 7.95
CA ILE A 105 6.58 22.57 7.01
C ILE A 105 6.34 22.10 5.58
N THR A 106 5.62 22.91 4.81
CA THR A 106 5.42 22.69 3.36
C THR A 106 6.07 23.84 2.60
N THR A 107 7.29 23.63 2.12
CA THR A 107 8.09 24.65 1.44
C THR A 107 9.11 24.02 0.50
N MET A 108 9.67 24.81 -0.40
CA MET A 108 10.84 24.41 -1.20
C MET A 108 12.18 24.63 -0.45
N MET A 109 12.14 25.17 0.74
CA MET A 109 13.35 25.39 1.55
C MET A 109 13.67 24.12 2.37
N PRO A 110 14.96 23.83 2.60
CA PRO A 110 15.35 22.66 3.39
C PRO A 110 15.06 22.85 4.88
N THR A 111 14.88 21.73 5.57
CA THR A 111 14.84 21.65 7.03
C THR A 111 16.12 20.98 7.54
N ALA A 112 16.41 21.12 8.83
CA ALA A 112 17.56 20.45 9.47
C ALA A 112 17.45 18.91 9.42
N ASP A 113 16.25 18.38 9.26
CA ASP A 113 16.01 16.94 9.18
C ASP A 113 16.79 16.28 8.02
N ALA A 114 16.97 17.01 6.90
CA ALA A 114 17.68 16.49 5.73
C ALA A 114 19.15 16.15 6.04
N GLU A 115 19.83 17.03 6.75
CA GLU A 115 21.23 16.80 7.16
C GLU A 115 21.33 15.68 8.20
N TRP A 116 20.40 15.64 9.16
CA TRP A 116 20.36 14.56 10.15
C TRP A 116 20.20 13.18 9.51
N VAL A 117 19.27 13.06 8.56
CA VAL A 117 19.05 11.81 7.81
C VAL A 117 20.28 11.46 6.97
N ALA A 118 20.87 12.42 6.26
CA ALA A 118 22.08 12.19 5.45
C ALA A 118 23.27 11.71 6.31
N ALA A 119 23.48 12.30 7.49
CA ALA A 119 24.52 11.90 8.41
C ALA A 119 24.31 10.46 8.93
N ASP A 120 23.07 10.08 9.29
CA ASP A 120 22.77 8.71 9.73
C ASP A 120 22.94 7.69 8.59
N LEU A 121 22.54 8.03 7.38
CA LEU A 121 22.77 7.19 6.18
C LEU A 121 24.26 7.02 5.89
N THR A 122 25.06 8.10 6.00
CA THR A 122 26.52 8.05 5.86
C THR A 122 27.12 7.08 6.88
N ARG A 123 26.72 7.18 8.13
CA ARG A 123 27.18 6.27 9.20
C ARG A 123 26.84 4.80 8.92
N ARG A 124 25.66 4.52 8.34
CA ARG A 124 25.17 3.16 8.06
C ARG A 124 25.79 2.55 6.80
N PHE A 125 25.90 3.33 5.75
CA PHE A 125 26.22 2.84 4.40
C PHE A 125 27.59 3.27 3.89
N GLY A 126 28.28 4.19 4.58
CA GLY A 126 29.64 4.62 4.23
C GLY A 126 29.73 5.57 3.02
N MET A 127 28.59 5.94 2.42
CA MET A 127 28.56 6.90 1.30
C MET A 127 28.66 8.32 1.84
N PRO A 128 29.52 9.19 1.29
CA PRO A 128 29.78 10.50 1.90
C PRO A 128 28.73 11.56 1.57
N LEU A 129 27.97 11.40 0.50
CA LEU A 129 27.00 12.39 0.01
C LEU A 129 25.68 11.74 -0.38
N TRP A 130 24.58 12.43 -0.08
CA TRP A 130 23.22 11.97 -0.34
C TRP A 130 22.41 13.04 -1.04
N SER A 131 21.54 12.61 -1.95
CA SER A 131 20.51 13.42 -2.57
C SER A 131 19.16 12.72 -2.37
N PHE A 132 18.12 13.50 -2.10
CA PHE A 132 16.77 12.99 -1.87
C PHE A 132 15.87 13.34 -3.05
N SER A 133 15.09 12.36 -3.50
CA SER A 133 14.14 12.50 -4.62
C SER A 133 12.78 11.98 -4.19
N LEU A 134 11.73 12.48 -4.82
CA LEU A 134 10.36 12.04 -4.55
C LEU A 134 10.02 10.71 -5.22
N THR A 135 10.75 10.34 -6.26
CA THR A 135 10.51 9.10 -7.02
C THR A 135 11.83 8.44 -7.40
N ALA A 136 11.79 7.12 -7.62
CA ALA A 136 12.94 6.38 -8.17
C ALA A 136 13.36 6.90 -9.56
N THR A 137 12.41 7.39 -10.35
CA THR A 137 12.70 8.01 -11.67
C THR A 137 13.56 9.24 -11.52
N ASP A 138 13.27 10.10 -10.54
CA ASP A 138 14.05 11.32 -10.28
C ASP A 138 15.43 10.97 -9.70
N ALA A 139 15.52 9.94 -8.87
CA ALA A 139 16.79 9.48 -8.30
C ALA A 139 17.75 8.92 -9.37
N ASN A 140 17.24 8.44 -10.50
CA ASN A 140 18.02 7.84 -11.58
C ASN A 140 18.35 8.82 -12.73
N ARG A 141 18.03 10.08 -12.60
CA ARG A 141 18.36 11.16 -13.56
C ARG A 141 19.59 11.92 -13.15
#